data_1a88797f490e8d5eac617a60bd4a9102
#
_entry.id   1a88797f490e8d5eac617a60bd4a9102
#
_cell.length_a   1.000
_cell.length_b   1.000
_cell.length_c   1.000
_cell.angle_alpha   90.00
_cell.angle_beta   90.00
_cell.angle_gamma   90.00
#
_symmetry.space_group_name_H-M   'P 1'
#
loop_
_entity.id
_entity.type
_entity.pdbx_description
1 polymer ?
#
loop_
_entity_poly.entity_id
_entity_poly.type
_entity_poly.pdbx_seq_one_letter_code
_entity_poly.pdbx_strand_id
1 'polypeptide(L)'
;MLVIPIALLALLYGGGYVAQFIYNYDIWKAGGGAYGTAPQFPDHGFFTCLCAVLRFPYGLYGIGICVVLLALLVFMVMRMGGSDTGEYDRKRNIVYSRKGTYGTAGFLSRKEASEVLDLVPDIRKHRGTILGSLDGDVVCIPEETRFNGNLAVYGASGSKKTRAFCVNMILQSAARKQSLVICDPKSELYEKTSQYLRDKGYTVKVFNLVTPACSDSWNCLAEIEGQELMAQLFCDVIIKNTGDGRGDHFWDNAEMNLLKALVLYVERGYPAEKRNIGEVYQLLTMSSEKELNALFEVLPVEHPAKGPYNIFQQSSESVRGGVIVGLGSRLQVFQNQDIRMITARDEIDLELPGKQPCAYYCITSDQDSTFDFLSSLFLSFIFIKLVRFADERCPGGRLPVPVHVLGEELCACGTIIDLSRKISVIRSRSISMSCVFQNLGGFQNRYPYNQWQEILGNCDVQLFLGCTDPLTADYISARTGEVSINVTSTAKQLGTWRVSNYTPEYRETSGVGRRRLMTMDEVLRMDIDKALVIIRGKNVLEVDKYDYSQHPEAKKLRDSKASAHIPEWRRQMASRADPPAPSPQAKPVRKRHRKPAAQQKAAEEGTVKTASKDSIMTKPKGKKEE
;
A
#
# COMPACT_ATOMS: atom_id res chain seq x y z
N MET A 1 -23.26 52.30 19.20
CA MET A 1 -24.49 52.68 19.90
C MET A 1 -25.24 53.89 19.30
N LEU A 2 -24.58 54.83 18.63
CA LEU A 2 -25.21 56.00 18.00
C LEU A 2 -25.97 55.77 16.68
N VAL A 3 -25.71 54.64 15.98
CA VAL A 3 -26.26 54.33 14.64
C VAL A 3 -27.77 54.04 14.68
N ILE A 4 -28.26 53.35 15.71
CA ILE A 4 -29.66 52.98 15.84
C ILE A 4 -30.59 54.18 16.02
N PRO A 5 -30.28 55.14 16.93
CA PRO A 5 -31.14 56.35 17.09
C PRO A 5 -31.10 57.23 15.85
N ILE A 6 -29.96 57.35 15.15
CA ILE A 6 -29.90 58.12 13.90
C ILE A 6 -30.73 57.47 12.80
N ALA A 7 -30.69 56.15 12.66
CA ALA A 7 -31.52 55.42 11.69
C ALA A 7 -33.01 55.52 12.00
N LEU A 8 -33.40 55.49 13.28
CA LEU A 8 -34.78 55.67 13.71
C LEU A 8 -35.28 57.09 13.41
N LEU A 9 -34.46 58.12 13.68
CA LEU A 9 -34.79 59.51 13.35
C LEU A 9 -34.95 59.75 11.85
N ALA A 10 -34.08 59.13 11.04
CA ALA A 10 -34.17 59.21 9.58
C ALA A 10 -35.43 58.50 9.04
N LEU A 11 -35.79 57.38 9.64
CA LEU A 11 -37.01 56.62 9.27
C LEU A 11 -38.29 57.39 9.65
N LEU A 12 -38.33 58.05 10.81
CA LEU A 12 -39.44 58.91 11.24
C LEU A 12 -39.53 60.17 10.36
N TYR A 13 -38.42 60.81 10.01
CA TYR A 13 -38.40 61.96 9.11
C TYR A 13 -38.93 61.56 7.70
N GLY A 14 -38.38 60.48 7.10
CA GLY A 14 -38.80 60.00 5.80
C GLY A 14 -40.26 59.57 5.78
N GLY A 15 -40.69 58.85 6.84
CA GLY A 15 -42.09 58.42 7.01
C GLY A 15 -43.05 59.63 7.11
N GLY A 16 -42.66 60.67 7.82
CA GLY A 16 -43.44 61.91 7.92
C GLY A 16 -43.52 62.69 6.61
N TYR A 17 -42.42 62.71 5.85
CA TYR A 17 -42.39 63.30 4.51
C TYR A 17 -43.35 62.59 3.54
N VAL A 18 -43.29 61.25 3.51
CA VAL A 18 -44.22 60.43 2.71
C VAL A 18 -45.68 60.59 3.19
N ALA A 19 -45.88 60.65 4.50
CA ALA A 19 -47.21 60.86 5.06
C ALA A 19 -47.87 62.22 4.61
N GLN A 20 -47.09 63.30 4.60
CA GLN A 20 -47.49 64.60 4.07
C GLN A 20 -47.79 64.50 2.57
N PHE A 21 -46.98 63.82 1.80
CA PHE A 21 -47.24 63.64 0.37
C PHE A 21 -48.55 62.91 0.10
N ILE A 22 -48.85 61.84 0.80
CA ILE A 22 -50.11 61.08 0.66
C ILE A 22 -51.32 61.95 1.09
N TYR A 23 -51.18 62.64 2.22
CA TYR A 23 -52.23 63.56 2.71
C TYR A 23 -52.50 64.69 1.72
N ASN A 24 -51.47 65.36 1.21
CA ASN A 24 -51.64 66.43 0.23
C ASN A 24 -52.23 65.92 -1.10
N TYR A 25 -51.85 64.71 -1.50
CA TYR A 25 -52.44 64.06 -2.68
C TYR A 25 -53.92 63.74 -2.50
N ASP A 26 -54.34 63.25 -1.33
CA ASP A 26 -55.76 62.93 -1.05
C ASP A 26 -56.57 64.21 -0.98
N ILE A 27 -56.08 65.29 -0.40
CA ILE A 27 -56.76 66.60 -0.41
C ILE A 27 -56.93 67.13 -1.83
N TRP A 28 -55.86 67.07 -2.63
CA TRP A 28 -55.94 67.49 -4.04
C TRP A 28 -56.95 66.66 -4.84
N LYS A 29 -56.95 65.35 -4.61
CA LYS A 29 -57.92 64.46 -5.25
C LYS A 29 -59.38 64.70 -4.82
N ALA A 30 -59.62 64.96 -3.50
CA ALA A 30 -60.91 65.27 -2.94
C ALA A 30 -61.44 66.62 -3.42
N GLY A 31 -60.56 67.59 -3.70
CA GLY A 31 -60.90 68.91 -4.27
C GLY A 31 -61.22 68.91 -5.78
N GLY A 32 -61.36 67.74 -6.40
CA GLY A 32 -61.75 67.56 -7.79
C GLY A 32 -60.58 67.58 -8.79
N GLY A 33 -59.29 67.60 -8.36
CA GLY A 33 -58.06 67.44 -9.17
C GLY A 33 -58.09 68.17 -10.49
N ALA A 34 -58.22 69.51 -10.50
CA ALA A 34 -58.37 70.27 -11.74
C ALA A 34 -57.17 70.04 -12.68
N TYR A 35 -57.45 69.81 -13.96
CA TYR A 35 -56.44 69.61 -15.02
C TYR A 35 -55.47 70.82 -14.99
N GLY A 36 -54.17 70.53 -14.77
CA GLY A 36 -53.09 71.51 -14.75
C GLY A 36 -52.60 71.94 -13.37
N THR A 37 -53.14 71.45 -12.25
CA THR A 37 -52.65 71.72 -10.89
C THR A 37 -52.03 70.46 -10.31
N ALA A 38 -50.83 70.58 -9.72
CA ALA A 38 -50.15 69.47 -9.01
C ALA A 38 -50.49 69.50 -7.51
N PRO A 39 -50.55 68.39 -6.78
CA PRO A 39 -50.63 68.39 -5.33
C PRO A 39 -49.51 69.16 -4.70
N GLN A 40 -49.79 69.83 -3.59
CA GLN A 40 -48.81 70.62 -2.87
C GLN A 40 -47.63 69.71 -2.38
N PHE A 41 -46.39 70.10 -2.66
CA PHE A 41 -45.21 69.34 -2.21
C PHE A 41 -45.09 69.35 -0.66
N PRO A 42 -44.60 68.25 -0.05
CA PRO A 42 -44.44 68.22 1.39
C PRO A 42 -43.40 69.26 1.87
N ASP A 43 -43.61 69.79 3.07
CA ASP A 43 -42.71 70.67 3.74
C ASP A 43 -41.49 69.87 4.27
N HIS A 44 -40.26 70.39 4.04
CA HIS A 44 -38.98 69.75 4.44
C HIS A 44 -38.59 70.06 5.90
N GLY A 45 -39.45 70.80 6.64
CA GLY A 45 -39.18 71.09 8.04
C GLY A 45 -39.09 69.84 8.90
N PHE A 46 -37.95 69.68 9.63
CA PHE A 46 -37.75 68.47 10.43
C PHE A 46 -38.88 68.20 11.42
N PHE A 47 -39.34 69.27 12.14
CA PHE A 47 -40.44 69.14 13.09
C PHE A 47 -41.76 68.94 12.39
N THR A 48 -41.99 69.51 11.22
CA THR A 48 -43.20 69.33 10.43
C THR A 48 -43.38 67.90 9.97
N CYS A 49 -42.28 67.27 9.50
CA CYS A 49 -42.25 65.86 9.15
C CYS A 49 -42.49 64.96 10.37
N LEU A 50 -41.88 65.26 11.51
CA LEU A 50 -42.04 64.47 12.72
C LEU A 50 -43.51 64.55 13.24
N CYS A 51 -44.11 65.70 13.19
CA CYS A 51 -45.54 65.87 13.53
C CYS A 51 -46.48 65.19 12.54
N ALA A 52 -46.14 65.14 11.27
CA ALA A 52 -46.89 64.44 10.23
C ALA A 52 -47.04 62.92 10.45
N VAL A 53 -46.08 62.32 11.12
CA VAL A 53 -46.13 60.89 11.53
C VAL A 53 -47.27 60.61 12.47
N LEU A 54 -47.69 61.59 13.29
CA LEU A 54 -48.83 61.48 14.24
C LEU A 54 -50.17 61.63 13.59
N ARG A 55 -50.29 61.97 12.30
CA ARG A 55 -51.58 62.09 11.57
C ARG A 55 -52.07 60.71 11.12
N PHE A 56 -53.04 60.19 11.86
CA PHE A 56 -53.68 58.94 11.50
C PHE A 56 -54.67 59.13 10.34
N PRO A 57 -54.75 58.23 9.30
CA PRO A 57 -53.90 57.01 9.09
C PRO A 57 -52.65 57.25 8.29
N TYR A 58 -52.36 58.43 7.80
CA TYR A 58 -51.33 58.76 6.84
C TYR A 58 -49.89 58.53 7.42
N GLY A 59 -49.73 58.78 8.69
CA GLY A 59 -48.43 58.50 9.38
C GLY A 59 -48.10 57.01 9.36
N LEU A 60 -49.07 56.13 9.54
CA LEU A 60 -48.85 54.68 9.44
C LEU A 60 -48.47 54.24 8.02
N TYR A 61 -49.10 54.81 6.99
CA TYR A 61 -48.80 54.53 5.60
C TYR A 61 -47.38 55.01 5.25
N GLY A 62 -47.03 56.23 5.70
CA GLY A 62 -45.68 56.79 5.46
C GLY A 62 -44.54 55.94 6.08
N ILE A 63 -44.68 55.56 7.35
CA ILE A 63 -43.74 54.67 8.02
C ILE A 63 -43.69 53.30 7.36
N GLY A 64 -44.86 52.72 7.05
CA GLY A 64 -44.93 51.40 6.39
C GLY A 64 -44.18 51.36 5.05
N ILE A 65 -44.36 52.39 4.21
CA ILE A 65 -43.63 52.50 2.93
C ILE A 65 -42.12 52.63 3.16
N CYS A 66 -41.69 53.46 4.12
CA CYS A 66 -40.28 53.62 4.43
C CYS A 66 -39.63 52.33 4.97
N VAL A 67 -40.36 51.56 5.80
CA VAL A 67 -39.88 50.26 6.30
C VAL A 67 -39.75 49.24 5.16
N VAL A 68 -40.74 49.18 4.25
CA VAL A 68 -40.68 48.30 3.08
C VAL A 68 -39.51 48.68 2.17
N LEU A 69 -39.31 49.97 1.89
CA LEU A 69 -38.16 50.43 1.09
C LEU A 69 -36.82 50.12 1.75
N LEU A 70 -36.73 50.30 3.07
CA LEU A 70 -35.52 49.96 3.83
C LEU A 70 -35.27 48.44 3.80
N ALA A 71 -36.31 47.62 3.96
CA ALA A 71 -36.20 46.16 3.87
C ALA A 71 -35.76 45.70 2.48
N LEU A 72 -36.31 46.30 1.42
CA LEU A 72 -35.89 46.06 0.04
C LEU A 72 -34.44 46.48 -0.20
N LEU A 73 -34.01 47.62 0.34
CA LEU A 73 -32.63 48.08 0.23
C LEU A 73 -31.68 47.13 0.96
N VAL A 74 -32.00 46.72 2.19
CA VAL A 74 -31.22 45.74 2.96
C VAL A 74 -31.18 44.42 2.22
N PHE A 75 -32.30 43.93 1.68
CA PHE A 75 -32.34 42.71 0.88
C PHE A 75 -31.47 42.82 -0.39
N MET A 76 -31.51 43.95 -1.07
CA MET A 76 -30.67 44.22 -2.26
C MET A 76 -29.18 44.25 -1.89
N VAL A 77 -28.81 44.92 -0.80
CA VAL A 77 -27.41 44.97 -0.30
C VAL A 77 -26.94 43.60 0.15
N MET A 78 -27.77 42.82 0.84
CA MET A 78 -27.47 41.43 1.22
C MET A 78 -27.31 40.54 -0.01
N ARG A 79 -28.05 40.75 -1.06
CA ARG A 79 -27.98 40.00 -2.32
C ARG A 79 -26.78 40.42 -3.19
N MET A 80 -26.40 41.69 -3.17
CA MET A 80 -25.22 42.22 -3.86
C MET A 80 -23.92 41.97 -3.08
N GLY A 81 -23.99 41.83 -1.76
CA GLY A 81 -22.84 41.60 -0.86
C GLY A 81 -22.48 40.13 -0.63
N GLY A 82 -22.98 39.19 -1.47
CA GLY A 82 -22.58 37.79 -1.45
C GLY A 82 -21.13 37.61 -1.92
N SER A 83 -20.17 38.16 -1.18
CA SER A 83 -18.79 37.69 -1.26
C SER A 83 -18.82 36.18 -0.91
N ASP A 84 -18.27 35.34 -1.78
CA ASP A 84 -18.07 33.94 -1.50
C ASP A 84 -17.18 33.80 -0.26
N THR A 85 -17.81 33.84 0.93
CA THR A 85 -17.15 33.58 2.21
C THR A 85 -16.92 32.09 2.29
N GLY A 86 -15.92 31.62 1.54
CA GLY A 86 -15.52 30.23 1.50
C GLY A 86 -15.05 29.73 2.87
N GLU A 87 -14.85 28.45 3.00
CA GLU A 87 -14.31 27.83 4.21
C GLU A 87 -12.81 28.09 4.30
N TYR A 88 -12.35 28.66 5.42
CA TYR A 88 -10.93 28.95 5.65
C TYR A 88 -10.20 27.78 6.27
N ASP A 89 -9.26 27.21 5.54
CA ASP A 89 -8.32 26.21 6.05
C ASP A 89 -7.12 26.91 6.70
N ARG A 90 -7.11 26.92 8.04
CA ARG A 90 -6.05 27.55 8.82
C ARG A 90 -4.68 26.84 8.65
N LYS A 91 -4.68 25.52 8.43
CA LYS A 91 -3.44 24.72 8.28
C LYS A 91 -2.70 25.08 7.00
N ARG A 92 -3.46 25.34 5.92
CA ARG A 92 -2.93 25.65 4.58
C ARG A 92 -3.00 27.13 4.22
N ASN A 93 -3.60 27.95 5.07
CA ASN A 93 -3.82 29.39 4.85
C ASN A 93 -4.52 29.69 3.51
N ILE A 94 -5.57 28.95 3.19
CA ILE A 94 -6.36 29.08 1.97
C ILE A 94 -7.84 29.21 2.30
N VAL A 95 -8.59 29.83 1.37
CA VAL A 95 -10.05 29.91 1.45
C VAL A 95 -10.64 29.10 0.31
N TYR A 96 -11.34 28.01 0.64
CA TYR A 96 -12.04 27.19 -0.35
C TYR A 96 -13.24 27.95 -0.91
N SER A 97 -13.37 28.00 -2.23
CA SER A 97 -14.53 28.61 -2.88
C SER A 97 -15.71 27.65 -2.91
N ARG A 98 -16.88 28.11 -2.49
CA ARG A 98 -18.12 27.32 -2.57
C ARG A 98 -18.63 27.14 -4.00
N LYS A 99 -18.14 27.90 -4.97
CA LYS A 99 -18.57 27.84 -6.37
C LYS A 99 -18.17 26.56 -7.07
N GLY A 100 -17.08 25.89 -6.64
CA GLY A 100 -16.64 24.61 -7.20
C GLY A 100 -16.25 24.66 -8.69
N THR A 101 -15.96 25.83 -9.24
CA THR A 101 -15.75 26.07 -10.68
C THR A 101 -14.65 25.21 -11.29
N TYR A 102 -13.57 24.96 -10.54
CA TYR A 102 -12.40 24.19 -10.98
C TYR A 102 -12.32 22.80 -10.35
N GLY A 103 -13.14 22.52 -9.35
CA GLY A 103 -13.18 21.24 -8.66
C GLY A 103 -13.82 21.37 -7.28
N THR A 104 -14.35 20.23 -6.80
CA THR A 104 -15.07 20.12 -5.54
C THR A 104 -14.42 19.10 -4.60
N ALA A 105 -13.12 18.80 -4.82
CA ALA A 105 -12.39 17.91 -3.94
C ALA A 105 -12.32 18.47 -2.50
N GLY A 106 -12.36 17.59 -1.53
CA GLY A 106 -12.30 17.92 -0.11
C GLY A 106 -11.84 16.73 0.71
N PHE A 107 -11.63 16.94 2.00
CA PHE A 107 -11.47 15.85 2.92
C PHE A 107 -12.84 15.31 3.36
N LEU A 108 -12.94 13.98 3.48
CA LEU A 108 -14.15 13.38 4.05
C LEU A 108 -14.31 13.84 5.51
N SER A 109 -15.50 14.33 5.81
CA SER A 109 -15.91 14.53 7.21
C SER A 109 -16.13 13.19 7.90
N ARG A 110 -16.10 13.18 9.24
CA ARG A 110 -16.42 11.98 10.03
C ARG A 110 -17.76 11.34 9.63
N LYS A 111 -18.79 12.16 9.35
CA LYS A 111 -20.12 11.68 8.94
C LYS A 111 -20.07 10.98 7.59
N GLU A 112 -19.42 11.57 6.60
CA GLU A 112 -19.28 10.99 5.26
C GLU A 112 -18.41 9.72 5.29
N ALA A 113 -17.36 9.70 6.13
CA ALA A 113 -16.53 8.52 6.33
C ALA A 113 -17.35 7.35 6.92
N SER A 114 -18.27 7.62 7.88
CA SER A 114 -19.12 6.58 8.49
C SER A 114 -20.19 5.99 7.54
N GLU A 115 -20.39 6.56 6.35
CA GLU A 115 -21.26 5.96 5.32
C GLU A 115 -20.62 4.78 4.59
N VAL A 116 -19.30 4.69 4.59
CA VAL A 116 -18.54 3.70 3.80
C VAL A 116 -17.50 2.93 4.60
N LEU A 117 -17.13 3.42 5.78
CA LEU A 117 -16.17 2.82 6.69
C LEU A 117 -16.79 2.70 8.08
N ASP A 118 -16.35 1.72 8.86
CA ASP A 118 -16.76 1.58 10.25
C ASP A 118 -15.82 2.38 11.15
N LEU A 119 -16.40 3.27 11.96
CA LEU A 119 -15.71 4.01 13.01
C LEU A 119 -15.96 3.31 14.34
N VAL A 120 -14.94 2.63 14.86
CA VAL A 120 -15.07 1.66 15.93
C VAL A 120 -14.37 2.14 17.21
N PRO A 121 -15.09 2.42 18.29
CA PRO A 121 -14.47 2.82 19.56
C PRO A 121 -13.67 1.68 20.21
N ASP A 122 -14.08 0.42 20.01
CA ASP A 122 -13.42 -0.76 20.58
C ASP A 122 -13.20 -1.85 19.53
N ILE A 123 -11.99 -1.94 19.02
CA ILE A 123 -11.60 -2.89 17.97
C ILE A 123 -11.77 -4.36 18.38
N ARG A 124 -11.88 -4.70 19.66
CA ARG A 124 -12.10 -6.09 20.13
C ARG A 124 -13.38 -6.71 19.59
N LYS A 125 -14.37 -5.90 19.27
CA LYS A 125 -15.68 -6.33 18.77
C LYS A 125 -15.80 -6.28 17.26
N HIS A 126 -14.73 -5.84 16.56
CA HIS A 126 -14.74 -5.62 15.12
C HIS A 126 -13.62 -6.39 14.43
N ARG A 127 -13.89 -6.91 13.24
CA ARG A 127 -12.95 -7.76 12.49
C ARG A 127 -12.53 -7.14 11.15
N GLY A 128 -13.02 -5.97 10.80
CA GLY A 128 -12.69 -5.27 9.57
C GLY A 128 -11.22 -4.89 9.48
N THR A 129 -10.74 -4.60 8.28
CA THR A 129 -9.34 -4.20 8.06
C THR A 129 -9.09 -2.79 8.56
N ILE A 130 -8.12 -2.61 9.45
CA ILE A 130 -7.78 -1.32 10.05
C ILE A 130 -7.02 -0.46 9.03
N LEU A 131 -7.46 0.78 8.87
CA LEU A 131 -6.83 1.79 8.02
C LEU A 131 -6.16 2.92 8.81
N GLY A 132 -6.55 3.12 10.06
CA GLY A 132 -6.05 4.18 10.92
C GLY A 132 -7.00 4.47 12.07
N SER A 133 -6.94 5.68 12.62
CA SER A 133 -7.88 6.18 13.62
C SER A 133 -8.32 7.61 13.31
N LEU A 134 -9.53 7.96 13.71
CA LEU A 134 -10.11 9.28 13.53
C LEU A 134 -10.81 9.69 14.83
N ASP A 135 -10.40 10.79 15.43
CA ASP A 135 -10.95 11.32 16.69
C ASP A 135 -11.02 10.27 17.83
N GLY A 136 -10.06 9.35 17.86
CA GLY A 136 -9.97 8.29 18.86
C GLY A 136 -10.66 6.97 18.49
N ASP A 137 -11.52 6.95 17.46
CA ASP A 137 -12.11 5.72 16.93
C ASP A 137 -11.23 5.09 15.87
N VAL A 138 -11.20 3.76 15.85
CA VAL A 138 -10.46 2.99 14.82
C VAL A 138 -11.27 2.97 13.52
N VAL A 139 -10.63 3.35 12.43
CA VAL A 139 -11.23 3.37 11.09
C VAL A 139 -10.99 2.03 10.43
N CYS A 140 -12.06 1.32 10.09
CA CYS A 140 -12.01 -0.01 9.49
C CYS A 140 -12.79 -0.09 8.19
N ILE A 141 -12.32 -0.95 7.27
CA ILE A 141 -13.15 -1.43 6.17
C ILE A 141 -14.18 -2.40 6.76
N PRO A 142 -15.49 -2.26 6.48
CA PRO A 142 -16.51 -3.19 6.97
C PRO A 142 -16.22 -4.64 6.53
N GLU A 143 -16.63 -5.61 7.35
CA GLU A 143 -16.51 -7.04 7.00
C GLU A 143 -17.34 -7.37 5.76
N GLU A 144 -18.58 -6.85 5.71
CA GLU A 144 -19.44 -6.90 4.54
C GLU A 144 -19.32 -5.58 3.78
N THR A 145 -18.57 -5.61 2.69
CA THR A 145 -18.29 -4.41 1.91
C THR A 145 -18.48 -4.64 0.42
N ARG A 146 -18.79 -3.57 -0.33
CA ARG A 146 -18.78 -3.56 -1.79
C ARG A 146 -17.36 -3.49 -2.38
N PHE A 147 -16.36 -3.17 -1.57
CA PHE A 147 -14.96 -3.12 -2.01
C PHE A 147 -14.45 -4.51 -2.35
N ASN A 148 -13.46 -4.56 -3.23
CA ASN A 148 -12.93 -5.83 -3.73
C ASN A 148 -11.96 -6.52 -2.75
N GLY A 149 -11.64 -5.90 -1.61
CA GLY A 149 -10.70 -6.43 -0.62
C GLY A 149 -9.23 -6.29 -0.99
N ASN A 150 -8.92 -5.80 -2.20
CA ASN A 150 -7.56 -5.49 -2.60
C ASN A 150 -7.16 -4.10 -2.13
N LEU A 151 -5.95 -3.98 -1.58
CA LEU A 151 -5.41 -2.72 -1.07
C LEU A 151 -4.05 -2.41 -1.70
N ALA A 152 -3.81 -1.13 -1.96
CA ALA A 152 -2.48 -0.63 -2.24
C ALA A 152 -2.00 0.22 -1.07
N VAL A 153 -0.80 -0.05 -0.56
CA VAL A 153 -0.24 0.63 0.60
C VAL A 153 1.11 1.25 0.22
N TYR A 154 1.16 2.57 0.27
CA TYR A 154 2.35 3.35 -0.07
C TYR A 154 3.04 3.79 1.22
N GLY A 155 4.32 3.54 1.32
CA GLY A 155 5.06 4.04 2.48
C GLY A 155 6.57 3.93 2.34
N ALA A 156 7.26 5.05 2.41
CA ALA A 156 8.72 5.08 2.42
C ALA A 156 9.32 4.29 3.59
N SER A 157 10.63 4.07 3.56
CA SER A 157 11.31 3.48 4.72
C SER A 157 11.07 4.35 5.96
N GLY A 158 10.77 3.72 7.10
CA GLY A 158 10.45 4.43 8.34
C GLY A 158 9.02 4.98 8.44
N SER A 159 8.19 4.86 7.41
CA SER A 159 6.78 5.34 7.44
C SER A 159 5.85 4.53 8.33
N LYS A 160 6.36 3.55 9.06
CA LYS A 160 5.62 2.64 9.95
C LYS A 160 4.69 1.64 9.23
N LYS A 161 4.98 1.24 7.96
CA LYS A 161 4.17 0.26 7.19
C LYS A 161 3.85 -1.00 7.99
N THR A 162 4.88 -1.67 8.48
CA THR A 162 4.77 -2.91 9.26
C THR A 162 3.91 -2.70 10.50
N ARG A 163 4.13 -1.57 11.23
CA ARG A 163 3.44 -1.28 12.49
C ARG A 163 2.00 -0.79 12.31
N ALA A 164 1.77 0.09 11.34
CA ALA A 164 0.45 0.70 11.14
C ALA A 164 -0.48 -0.16 10.28
N PHE A 165 0.05 -1.01 9.40
CA PHE A 165 -0.77 -1.79 8.49
C PHE A 165 -0.52 -3.31 8.56
N CYS A 166 0.71 -3.80 8.27
CA CYS A 166 0.93 -5.23 8.04
C CYS A 166 0.59 -6.10 9.25
N VAL A 167 1.07 -5.76 10.46
CA VAL A 167 0.76 -6.51 11.68
C VAL A 167 -0.74 -6.43 12.00
N ASN A 168 -1.35 -5.25 11.88
CA ASN A 168 -2.79 -5.09 12.09
C ASN A 168 -3.61 -5.95 11.12
N MET A 169 -3.19 -6.03 9.85
CA MET A 169 -3.83 -6.87 8.84
C MET A 169 -3.78 -8.34 9.23
N ILE A 170 -2.63 -8.83 9.72
CA ILE A 170 -2.48 -10.21 10.19
C ILE A 170 -3.38 -10.48 11.41
N LEU A 171 -3.42 -9.57 12.40
CA LEU A 171 -4.26 -9.71 13.59
C LEU A 171 -5.75 -9.77 13.23
N GLN A 172 -6.20 -8.90 12.33
CA GLN A 172 -7.59 -8.88 11.87
C GLN A 172 -7.95 -10.07 10.98
N SER A 173 -7.03 -10.53 10.12
CA SER A 173 -7.22 -11.76 9.35
C SER A 173 -7.34 -12.99 10.26
N ALA A 174 -6.54 -13.04 11.34
CA ALA A 174 -6.66 -14.08 12.35
C ALA A 174 -8.03 -14.05 13.07
N ALA A 175 -8.55 -12.87 13.35
CA ALA A 175 -9.89 -12.72 13.94
C ALA A 175 -11.01 -13.21 13.02
N ARG A 176 -10.83 -13.05 11.68
CA ARG A 176 -11.75 -13.57 10.64
C ARG A 176 -11.54 -15.05 10.31
N LYS A 177 -10.53 -15.71 10.85
CA LYS A 177 -10.07 -17.05 10.46
C LYS A 177 -9.71 -17.15 8.96
N GLN A 178 -9.24 -16.07 8.41
CA GLN A 178 -8.81 -15.97 7.02
C GLN A 178 -7.37 -16.49 6.89
N SER A 179 -7.10 -17.32 5.89
CA SER A 179 -5.74 -17.75 5.59
C SER A 179 -4.87 -16.61 5.07
N LEU A 180 -3.59 -16.69 5.35
CA LEU A 180 -2.60 -15.67 5.00
C LEU A 180 -1.48 -16.28 4.16
N VAL A 181 -1.11 -15.60 3.07
CA VAL A 181 0.13 -15.82 2.33
C VAL A 181 0.93 -14.52 2.40
N ILE A 182 2.08 -14.57 3.05
CA ILE A 182 2.83 -13.37 3.42
C ILE A 182 4.19 -13.41 2.73
N CYS A 183 4.48 -12.40 1.92
CA CYS A 183 5.83 -12.13 1.46
C CYS A 183 6.51 -11.22 2.49
N ASP A 184 7.61 -11.68 3.08
CA ASP A 184 8.30 -11.07 4.23
C ASP A 184 9.81 -10.97 3.98
N PRO A 185 10.29 -9.92 3.28
CA PRO A 185 11.70 -9.81 2.92
C PRO A 185 12.67 -9.69 4.10
N LYS A 186 12.18 -9.34 5.27
CA LYS A 186 13.00 -9.13 6.48
C LYS A 186 12.78 -10.16 7.56
N SER A 187 11.91 -11.14 7.34
CA SER A 187 11.42 -12.06 8.37
C SER A 187 10.76 -11.40 9.59
N GLU A 188 10.52 -10.07 9.55
CA GLU A 188 9.96 -9.32 10.67
C GLU A 188 8.52 -9.75 10.99
N LEU A 189 7.71 -9.97 9.95
CA LEU A 189 6.32 -10.42 10.13
C LEU A 189 6.25 -11.84 10.67
N TYR A 190 7.10 -12.74 10.14
CA TYR A 190 7.21 -14.10 10.65
C TYR A 190 7.61 -14.11 12.12
N GLU A 191 8.70 -13.44 12.45
CA GLU A 191 9.23 -13.42 13.81
C GLU A 191 8.20 -12.92 14.81
N LYS A 192 7.43 -11.90 14.45
CA LYS A 192 6.45 -11.26 15.33
C LYS A 192 5.12 -12.01 15.43
N THR A 193 4.67 -12.67 14.36
CA THR A 193 3.28 -13.14 14.28
C THR A 193 3.13 -14.65 14.14
N SER A 194 4.18 -15.39 13.78
CA SER A 194 4.10 -16.83 13.50
C SER A 194 3.65 -17.64 14.74
N GLN A 195 4.18 -17.34 15.93
CA GLN A 195 3.79 -18.04 17.15
C GLN A 195 2.35 -17.73 17.54
N TYR A 196 1.93 -16.46 17.42
CA TYR A 196 0.54 -16.06 17.65
C TYR A 196 -0.45 -16.82 16.76
N LEU A 197 -0.13 -16.99 15.46
CA LEU A 197 -0.98 -17.72 14.53
C LEU A 197 -1.01 -19.22 14.86
N ARG A 198 0.11 -19.83 15.27
CA ARG A 198 0.11 -21.21 15.79
C ARG A 198 -0.79 -21.35 17.01
N ASP A 199 -0.71 -20.42 17.96
CA ASP A 199 -1.55 -20.40 19.17
C ASP A 199 -3.04 -20.22 18.83
N LYS A 200 -3.37 -19.62 17.67
CA LYS A 200 -4.73 -19.50 17.13
C LYS A 200 -5.19 -20.72 16.30
N GLY A 201 -4.36 -21.76 16.19
CA GLY A 201 -4.67 -23.01 15.47
C GLY A 201 -4.42 -22.96 13.97
N TYR A 202 -3.62 -22.01 13.49
CA TYR A 202 -3.20 -21.96 12.09
C TYR A 202 -2.13 -22.99 11.77
N THR A 203 -2.22 -23.61 10.60
CA THR A 203 -1.08 -24.31 10.01
C THR A 203 -0.09 -23.29 9.47
N VAL A 204 1.07 -23.16 10.15
CA VAL A 204 2.11 -22.21 9.75
C VAL A 204 3.20 -22.92 8.99
N LYS A 205 3.47 -22.50 7.74
CA LYS A 205 4.55 -22.97 6.87
C LYS A 205 5.47 -21.82 6.48
N VAL A 206 6.74 -22.15 6.26
CA VAL A 206 7.79 -21.16 5.99
C VAL A 206 8.62 -21.59 4.79
N PHE A 207 8.54 -20.83 3.72
CA PHE A 207 9.46 -20.95 2.59
C PHE A 207 10.54 -19.90 2.73
N ASN A 208 11.67 -20.29 3.34
CA ASN A 208 12.76 -19.37 3.72
C ASN A 208 13.93 -19.48 2.76
N LEU A 209 14.07 -18.48 1.90
CA LEU A 209 15.15 -18.40 0.90
C LEU A 209 16.41 -17.70 1.44
N VAL A 210 16.33 -17.06 2.61
CA VAL A 210 17.50 -16.43 3.28
C VAL A 210 18.30 -17.47 4.07
N THR A 211 17.59 -18.38 4.77
CA THR A 211 18.20 -19.46 5.52
C THR A 211 17.51 -20.78 5.14
N PRO A 212 17.85 -21.36 3.99
CA PRO A 212 17.12 -22.53 3.45
C PRO A 212 17.14 -23.75 4.39
N ALA A 213 18.16 -23.90 5.22
CA ALA A 213 18.22 -24.96 6.23
C ALA A 213 17.09 -24.88 7.27
N CYS A 214 16.43 -23.72 7.39
CA CYS A 214 15.26 -23.47 8.26
C CYS A 214 13.96 -23.30 7.47
N SER A 215 13.89 -23.79 6.23
CA SER A 215 12.73 -23.71 5.33
C SER A 215 11.96 -25.03 5.32
N ASP A 216 10.64 -24.96 5.37
CA ASP A 216 9.82 -26.08 4.88
C ASP A 216 10.09 -26.24 3.39
N SER A 217 10.01 -27.47 2.88
CA SER A 217 10.32 -27.79 1.50
C SER A 217 9.08 -27.65 0.62
N TRP A 218 9.32 -27.19 -0.62
CA TRP A 218 8.30 -27.08 -1.66
C TRP A 218 8.88 -27.51 -3.01
N ASN A 219 8.38 -28.60 -3.54
CA ASN A 219 8.78 -29.09 -4.85
C ASN A 219 7.96 -28.38 -5.93
N CYS A 220 8.52 -27.30 -6.48
CA CYS A 220 7.84 -26.51 -7.50
C CYS A 220 7.53 -27.31 -8.79
N LEU A 221 8.29 -28.38 -9.09
CA LEU A 221 8.05 -29.22 -10.26
C LEU A 221 6.79 -30.10 -10.08
N ALA A 222 6.45 -30.47 -8.84
CA ALA A 222 5.25 -31.26 -8.55
C ALA A 222 3.96 -30.53 -8.93
N GLU A 223 4.01 -29.18 -8.95
CA GLU A 223 2.85 -28.36 -9.31
C GLU A 223 2.43 -28.44 -10.78
N ILE A 224 3.27 -29.03 -11.62
CA ILE A 224 2.98 -29.24 -13.05
C ILE A 224 1.91 -30.32 -13.25
N GLU A 225 1.86 -31.34 -12.38
CA GLU A 225 0.83 -32.41 -12.38
C GLU A 225 0.62 -33.07 -13.77
N GLY A 226 1.69 -33.21 -14.54
CA GLY A 226 1.63 -33.78 -15.89
C GLY A 226 0.98 -32.88 -16.95
N GLN A 227 0.70 -31.62 -16.66
CA GLN A 227 0.01 -30.71 -17.59
C GLN A 227 1.01 -29.87 -18.36
N GLU A 228 1.03 -29.95 -19.68
CA GLU A 228 1.94 -29.20 -20.54
C GLU A 228 1.78 -27.68 -20.40
N LEU A 229 0.55 -27.20 -20.17
CA LEU A 229 0.28 -25.79 -19.92
C LEU A 229 0.96 -25.32 -18.62
N MET A 230 0.92 -26.14 -17.58
CA MET A 230 1.57 -25.81 -16.31
C MET A 230 3.09 -25.82 -16.45
N ALA A 231 3.65 -26.75 -17.25
CA ALA A 231 5.07 -26.73 -17.58
C ALA A 231 5.47 -25.47 -18.35
N GLN A 232 4.63 -24.98 -19.26
CA GLN A 232 4.86 -23.72 -19.97
C GLN A 232 4.87 -22.54 -19.00
N LEU A 233 3.87 -22.43 -18.11
CA LEU A 233 3.79 -21.37 -17.10
C LEU A 233 4.98 -21.40 -16.14
N PHE A 234 5.40 -22.60 -15.74
CA PHE A 234 6.58 -22.80 -14.89
C PHE A 234 7.84 -22.23 -15.55
N CYS A 235 8.09 -22.61 -16.80
CA CYS A 235 9.24 -22.12 -17.56
C CYS A 235 9.18 -20.60 -17.79
N ASP A 236 8.01 -20.06 -18.08
CA ASP A 236 7.75 -18.63 -18.30
C ASP A 236 8.13 -17.80 -17.06
N VAL A 237 7.74 -18.27 -15.86
CA VAL A 237 8.08 -17.58 -14.59
C VAL A 237 9.60 -17.58 -14.39
N ILE A 238 10.28 -18.68 -14.64
CA ILE A 238 11.75 -18.77 -14.48
C ILE A 238 12.44 -17.81 -15.46
N ILE A 239 12.15 -17.92 -16.75
CA ILE A 239 12.82 -17.12 -17.79
C ILE A 239 12.59 -15.62 -17.57
N LYS A 240 11.35 -15.19 -17.27
CA LYS A 240 11.03 -13.77 -17.05
C LYS A 240 11.65 -13.17 -15.79
N ASN A 241 11.85 -13.97 -14.74
CA ASN A 241 12.44 -13.47 -13.49
C ASN A 241 13.96 -13.61 -13.40
N THR A 242 14.58 -14.34 -14.32
CA THR A 242 16.05 -14.54 -14.38
C THR A 242 16.71 -13.78 -15.53
N GLY A 243 15.93 -13.10 -16.38
CA GLY A 243 16.41 -12.29 -17.49
C GLY A 243 16.69 -10.86 -17.08
N ASP A 244 17.66 -10.22 -17.72
CA ASP A 244 18.07 -8.82 -17.47
C ASP A 244 17.04 -7.78 -18.00
N GLY A 245 15.92 -8.23 -18.58
CA GLY A 245 14.91 -7.36 -19.21
C GLY A 245 15.42 -6.59 -20.45
N ARG A 246 16.68 -6.76 -20.80
CA ARG A 246 17.36 -6.14 -21.94
C ARG A 246 17.73 -7.15 -23.03
N GLY A 247 17.45 -8.45 -22.78
CA GLY A 247 17.82 -9.55 -23.66
C GLY A 247 17.04 -9.55 -24.97
N ASP A 248 17.67 -10.11 -26.00
CA ASP A 248 16.99 -10.44 -27.23
C ASP A 248 15.98 -11.56 -26.96
N HIS A 249 14.72 -11.34 -27.26
CA HIS A 249 13.62 -12.32 -27.12
C HIS A 249 13.93 -13.67 -27.78
N PHE A 250 14.89 -13.68 -28.73
CA PHE A 250 15.34 -14.90 -29.36
C PHE A 250 15.98 -15.86 -28.35
N TRP A 251 16.90 -15.36 -27.50
CA TRP A 251 17.59 -16.19 -26.50
C TRP A 251 16.60 -16.69 -25.44
N ASP A 252 15.77 -15.81 -24.93
CA ASP A 252 14.74 -16.17 -23.95
C ASP A 252 13.84 -17.30 -24.44
N ASN A 253 13.38 -17.21 -25.71
CA ASN A 253 12.54 -18.24 -26.33
C ASN A 253 13.28 -19.55 -26.55
N ALA A 254 14.56 -19.51 -26.95
CA ALA A 254 15.37 -20.70 -27.16
C ALA A 254 15.66 -21.42 -25.84
N GLU A 255 16.03 -20.68 -24.79
CA GLU A 255 16.25 -21.20 -23.43
C GLU A 255 14.96 -21.76 -22.84
N MET A 256 13.81 -21.10 -23.07
CA MET A 256 12.49 -21.59 -22.64
C MET A 256 12.13 -22.92 -23.28
N ASN A 257 12.40 -23.12 -24.58
CA ASN A 257 12.14 -24.39 -25.23
C ASN A 257 13.00 -25.52 -24.66
N LEU A 258 14.31 -25.25 -24.43
CA LEU A 258 15.18 -26.24 -23.80
C LEU A 258 14.74 -26.54 -22.37
N LEU A 259 14.46 -25.52 -21.55
CA LEU A 259 13.96 -25.70 -20.19
C LEU A 259 12.67 -26.53 -20.16
N LYS A 260 11.70 -26.20 -21.02
CA LYS A 260 10.43 -26.94 -21.12
C LYS A 260 10.64 -28.40 -21.49
N ALA A 261 11.55 -28.68 -22.42
CA ALA A 261 11.91 -30.05 -22.81
C ALA A 261 12.48 -30.83 -21.61
N LEU A 262 13.45 -30.25 -20.89
CA LEU A 262 14.09 -30.88 -19.73
C LEU A 262 13.10 -31.10 -18.58
N VAL A 263 12.25 -30.10 -18.30
CA VAL A 263 11.22 -30.16 -17.27
C VAL A 263 10.23 -31.30 -17.55
N LEU A 264 9.70 -31.37 -18.77
CA LEU A 264 8.76 -32.43 -19.15
C LEU A 264 9.42 -33.81 -19.21
N TYR A 265 10.71 -33.86 -19.54
CA TYR A 265 11.47 -35.10 -19.52
C TYR A 265 11.61 -35.65 -18.09
N VAL A 266 12.02 -34.80 -17.13
CA VAL A 266 12.18 -35.19 -15.72
C VAL A 266 10.85 -35.50 -15.08
N GLU A 267 9.81 -34.69 -15.34
CA GLU A 267 8.49 -34.87 -14.75
C GLU A 267 7.85 -36.21 -15.18
N ARG A 268 7.99 -36.58 -16.45
CA ARG A 268 7.39 -37.82 -17.00
C ARG A 268 8.24 -39.07 -16.85
N GLY A 269 9.58 -38.89 -16.96
CA GLY A 269 10.51 -40.04 -17.08
C GLY A 269 11.18 -40.45 -15.77
N TYR A 270 11.26 -39.57 -14.78
CA TYR A 270 11.98 -39.89 -13.55
C TYR A 270 11.07 -40.53 -12.49
N PRO A 271 11.64 -41.32 -11.55
CA PRO A 271 10.92 -41.76 -10.35
C PRO A 271 10.43 -40.55 -9.53
N ALA A 272 9.31 -40.73 -8.80
CA ALA A 272 8.67 -39.64 -8.07
C ALA A 272 9.64 -38.84 -7.13
N GLU A 273 10.56 -39.54 -6.48
CA GLU A 273 11.53 -38.97 -5.56
C GLU A 273 12.60 -38.08 -6.26
N LYS A 274 12.73 -38.24 -7.57
CA LYS A 274 13.68 -37.49 -8.40
C LYS A 274 12.99 -36.46 -9.32
N ARG A 275 11.68 -36.30 -9.24
CA ARG A 275 10.94 -35.29 -10.02
C ARG A 275 11.04 -33.93 -9.34
N ASN A 276 12.18 -33.26 -9.51
CA ASN A 276 12.42 -31.95 -8.94
C ASN A 276 13.33 -31.10 -9.85
N ILE A 277 13.35 -29.81 -9.60
CA ILE A 277 14.12 -28.86 -10.43
C ILE A 277 15.64 -29.07 -10.30
N GLY A 278 16.11 -29.58 -9.19
CA GLY A 278 17.53 -29.92 -9.00
C GLY A 278 17.98 -31.00 -9.97
N GLU A 279 17.15 -32.01 -10.26
CA GLU A 279 17.43 -33.05 -11.27
C GLU A 279 17.38 -32.46 -12.69
N VAL A 280 16.49 -31.49 -12.98
CA VAL A 280 16.51 -30.74 -14.25
C VAL A 280 17.84 -30.03 -14.44
N TYR A 281 18.35 -29.36 -13.39
CA TYR A 281 19.64 -28.70 -13.41
C TYR A 281 20.79 -29.70 -13.61
N GLN A 282 20.77 -30.84 -12.92
CA GLN A 282 21.78 -31.89 -13.07
C GLN A 282 21.77 -32.43 -14.50
N LEU A 283 20.62 -32.74 -15.05
CA LEU A 283 20.49 -33.23 -16.42
C LEU A 283 21.11 -32.23 -17.43
N LEU A 284 20.87 -30.94 -17.25
CA LEU A 284 21.43 -29.88 -18.10
C LEU A 284 22.94 -29.78 -17.99
N THR A 285 23.50 -29.92 -16.78
CA THR A 285 24.92 -29.59 -16.51
C THR A 285 25.85 -30.78 -16.56
N MET A 286 25.35 -31.99 -16.32
CA MET A 286 26.17 -33.22 -16.31
C MET A 286 26.14 -33.98 -17.63
N SER A 287 25.21 -33.64 -18.54
CA SER A 287 25.10 -34.27 -19.85
C SER A 287 25.74 -33.40 -20.93
N SER A 288 26.51 -34.01 -21.81
CA SER A 288 26.96 -33.37 -23.04
C SER A 288 25.76 -33.19 -24.00
N GLU A 289 25.88 -32.27 -24.96
CA GLU A 289 24.82 -32.10 -25.98
C GLU A 289 24.51 -33.42 -26.71
N LYS A 290 25.53 -34.25 -26.98
CA LYS A 290 25.37 -35.57 -27.61
C LYS A 290 24.56 -36.53 -26.75
N GLU A 291 24.78 -36.53 -25.44
CA GLU A 291 24.02 -37.37 -24.50
C GLU A 291 22.60 -36.89 -24.38
N LEU A 292 22.36 -35.57 -24.30
CA LEU A 292 21.00 -35.00 -24.34
C LEU A 292 20.28 -35.43 -25.64
N ASN A 293 20.94 -35.31 -26.80
CA ASN A 293 20.38 -35.72 -28.07
C ASN A 293 19.95 -37.19 -28.03
N ALA A 294 20.83 -38.09 -27.57
CA ALA A 294 20.51 -39.53 -27.47
C ALA A 294 19.30 -39.80 -26.56
N LEU A 295 19.18 -39.07 -25.44
CA LEU A 295 18.03 -39.21 -24.52
C LEU A 295 16.72 -38.82 -25.17
N PHE A 296 16.69 -37.73 -25.93
CA PHE A 296 15.46 -37.24 -26.59
C PHE A 296 15.12 -38.01 -27.89
N GLU A 297 16.11 -38.57 -28.59
CA GLU A 297 15.90 -39.39 -29.80
C GLU A 297 15.10 -40.64 -29.50
N VAL A 298 15.35 -41.32 -28.37
CA VAL A 298 14.69 -42.52 -27.94
C VAL A 298 13.22 -42.30 -27.53
N LEU A 299 12.83 -41.07 -27.23
CA LEU A 299 11.46 -40.77 -26.83
C LEU A 299 10.46 -41.01 -27.97
N PRO A 300 9.24 -41.52 -27.68
CA PRO A 300 8.13 -41.57 -28.63
C PRO A 300 7.84 -40.19 -29.25
N VAL A 301 7.32 -40.18 -30.45
CA VAL A 301 7.00 -38.92 -31.15
C VAL A 301 5.96 -38.10 -30.40
N GLU A 302 5.03 -38.77 -29.72
CA GLU A 302 3.93 -38.19 -28.93
C GLU A 302 4.39 -37.69 -27.54
N HIS A 303 5.66 -37.94 -27.18
CA HIS A 303 6.14 -37.48 -25.86
C HIS A 303 6.24 -35.93 -25.80
N PRO A 304 5.60 -35.28 -24.80
CA PRO A 304 5.45 -33.83 -24.77
C PRO A 304 6.79 -33.07 -24.71
N ALA A 305 7.86 -33.69 -24.24
CA ALA A 305 9.20 -33.10 -24.20
C ALA A 305 9.86 -33.02 -25.60
N LYS A 306 9.43 -33.85 -26.56
CA LYS A 306 10.09 -33.98 -27.88
C LYS A 306 9.89 -32.75 -28.76
N GLY A 307 8.68 -32.15 -28.76
CA GLY A 307 8.37 -30.95 -29.53
C GLY A 307 9.25 -29.76 -29.18
N PRO A 308 9.30 -29.33 -27.92
CA PRO A 308 10.20 -28.24 -27.49
C PRO A 308 11.68 -28.54 -27.73
N TYR A 309 12.13 -29.80 -27.54
CA TYR A 309 13.51 -30.18 -27.83
C TYR A 309 13.85 -30.11 -29.32
N ASN A 310 12.96 -30.54 -30.20
CA ASN A 310 13.14 -30.45 -31.65
C ASN A 310 13.29 -29.00 -32.11
N ILE A 311 12.54 -28.04 -31.50
CA ILE A 311 12.69 -26.60 -31.79
C ILE A 311 14.09 -26.13 -31.39
N PHE A 312 14.58 -26.49 -30.22
CA PHE A 312 15.94 -26.19 -29.78
C PHE A 312 17.00 -26.79 -30.74
N GLN A 313 16.82 -28.01 -31.21
CA GLN A 313 17.69 -28.72 -32.13
C GLN A 313 17.80 -28.07 -33.52
N GLN A 314 16.77 -27.35 -33.98
CA GLN A 314 16.80 -26.64 -35.27
C GLN A 314 17.79 -25.47 -35.29
N SER A 315 18.26 -25.02 -34.14
CA SER A 315 19.27 -23.98 -34.05
C SER A 315 20.65 -24.50 -34.46
N SER A 316 21.55 -23.61 -34.91
CA SER A 316 22.94 -23.97 -35.21
C SER A 316 23.67 -24.43 -33.95
N GLU A 317 24.74 -25.24 -34.10
CA GLU A 317 25.53 -25.74 -32.97
C GLU A 317 26.05 -24.64 -32.06
N SER A 318 26.51 -23.53 -32.63
CA SER A 318 26.98 -22.36 -31.85
C SER A 318 25.85 -21.74 -31.02
N VAL A 319 24.63 -21.65 -31.56
CA VAL A 319 23.46 -21.13 -30.85
C VAL A 319 23.04 -22.09 -29.74
N ARG A 320 23.00 -23.40 -30.02
CA ARG A 320 22.64 -24.40 -29.01
C ARG A 320 23.59 -24.40 -27.81
N GLY A 321 24.92 -24.30 -28.09
CA GLY A 321 25.93 -24.13 -27.02
C GLY A 321 25.65 -22.88 -26.16
N GLY A 322 25.34 -21.75 -26.79
CA GLY A 322 24.97 -20.53 -26.10
C GLY A 322 23.73 -20.67 -25.23
N VAL A 323 22.68 -21.34 -25.73
CA VAL A 323 21.43 -21.60 -25.00
C VAL A 323 21.67 -22.50 -23.78
N ILE A 324 22.50 -23.55 -23.91
CA ILE A 324 22.82 -24.45 -22.78
C ILE A 324 23.55 -23.67 -21.68
N VAL A 325 24.54 -22.85 -22.04
CA VAL A 325 25.31 -22.04 -21.09
C VAL A 325 24.42 -20.98 -20.43
N GLY A 326 23.59 -20.30 -21.22
CA GLY A 326 22.65 -19.28 -20.73
C GLY A 326 21.66 -19.86 -19.74
N LEU A 327 21.00 -20.97 -20.10
CA LEU A 327 20.07 -21.66 -19.21
C LEU A 327 20.79 -22.21 -17.94
N GLY A 328 22.00 -22.73 -18.08
CA GLY A 328 22.82 -23.18 -16.94
C GLY A 328 23.12 -22.04 -15.97
N SER A 329 23.40 -20.85 -16.49
CA SER A 329 23.61 -19.65 -15.69
C SER A 329 22.33 -19.20 -14.95
N ARG A 330 21.16 -19.23 -15.61
CA ARG A 330 19.86 -18.92 -14.98
C ARG A 330 19.51 -19.86 -13.83
N LEU A 331 19.86 -21.14 -13.97
CA LEU A 331 19.57 -22.19 -12.99
C LEU A 331 20.72 -22.44 -12.01
N GLN A 332 21.80 -21.65 -12.03
CA GLN A 332 22.99 -21.86 -11.20
C GLN A 332 22.72 -21.90 -9.69
N VAL A 333 21.63 -21.29 -9.23
CA VAL A 333 21.23 -21.31 -7.81
C VAL A 333 21.01 -22.75 -7.30
N PHE A 334 20.67 -23.71 -8.18
CA PHE A 334 20.55 -25.14 -7.84
C PHE A 334 21.90 -25.86 -7.70
N GLN A 335 23.03 -25.17 -7.84
CA GLN A 335 24.32 -25.67 -7.35
C GLN A 335 24.34 -25.75 -5.81
N ASN A 336 23.61 -24.84 -5.15
CA ASN A 336 23.50 -24.81 -3.71
C ASN A 336 22.72 -26.04 -3.21
N GLN A 337 23.35 -26.83 -2.32
CA GLN A 337 22.76 -28.04 -1.79
C GLN A 337 21.50 -27.80 -0.97
N ASP A 338 21.48 -26.71 -0.16
CA ASP A 338 20.34 -26.38 0.68
C ASP A 338 19.11 -26.02 -0.16
N ILE A 339 19.32 -25.26 -1.25
CA ILE A 339 18.25 -24.94 -2.20
C ILE A 339 17.70 -26.20 -2.87
N ARG A 340 18.57 -27.10 -3.30
CA ARG A 340 18.12 -28.39 -3.86
C ARG A 340 17.31 -29.20 -2.84
N MET A 341 17.70 -29.17 -1.56
CA MET A 341 16.99 -29.92 -0.52
C MET A 341 15.58 -29.40 -0.29
N ILE A 342 15.40 -28.08 -0.23
CA ILE A 342 14.08 -27.47 -0.01
C ILE A 342 13.18 -27.51 -1.24
N THR A 343 13.72 -27.75 -2.43
CA THR A 343 12.96 -27.89 -3.67
C THR A 343 12.79 -29.34 -4.14
N ALA A 344 13.37 -30.31 -3.41
CA ALA A 344 13.27 -31.74 -3.75
C ALA A 344 12.10 -32.48 -3.10
N ARG A 345 11.46 -31.91 -2.09
CA ARG A 345 10.38 -32.50 -1.31
C ARG A 345 9.20 -31.57 -1.22
N ASP A 346 8.05 -32.10 -0.88
CA ASP A 346 6.81 -31.34 -0.80
C ASP A 346 6.23 -31.40 0.61
N GLU A 347 6.38 -30.32 1.37
CA GLU A 347 5.79 -30.12 2.70
C GLU A 347 4.77 -28.97 2.71
N ILE A 348 4.67 -28.22 1.60
CA ILE A 348 3.79 -27.06 1.45
C ILE A 348 2.74 -27.36 0.38
N ASP A 349 1.52 -27.72 0.80
CA ASP A 349 0.36 -27.84 -0.10
C ASP A 349 -0.20 -26.44 -0.42
N LEU A 350 -0.13 -26.01 -1.68
CA LEU A 350 -0.58 -24.68 -2.12
C LEU A 350 -2.10 -24.51 -2.12
N GLU A 351 -2.88 -25.60 -2.06
CA GLU A 351 -4.34 -25.54 -1.95
C GLU A 351 -4.84 -25.47 -0.50
N LEU A 352 -4.01 -25.90 0.45
CA LEU A 352 -4.39 -25.99 1.86
C LEU A 352 -4.91 -24.67 2.45
N PRO A 353 -4.37 -23.48 2.11
CA PRO A 353 -4.91 -22.21 2.59
C PRO A 353 -6.39 -21.98 2.22
N GLY A 354 -6.86 -22.55 1.11
CA GLY A 354 -8.28 -22.49 0.72
C GLY A 354 -9.17 -23.46 1.47
N LYS A 355 -8.60 -24.48 2.14
CA LYS A 355 -9.32 -25.58 2.81
C LYS A 355 -9.44 -25.34 4.32
N GLN A 356 -8.39 -24.80 4.95
CA GLN A 356 -8.34 -24.55 6.39
C GLN A 356 -7.46 -23.32 6.70
N PRO A 357 -7.60 -22.71 7.88
CA PRO A 357 -6.78 -21.55 8.25
C PRO A 357 -5.28 -21.87 8.24
N CYS A 358 -4.56 -21.24 7.33
CA CYS A 358 -3.11 -21.38 7.15
C CYS A 358 -2.42 -20.01 7.17
N ALA A 359 -1.14 -20.01 7.52
CA ALA A 359 -0.27 -18.85 7.38
C ALA A 359 1.05 -19.28 6.73
N TYR A 360 1.21 -18.92 5.46
CA TYR A 360 2.40 -19.23 4.67
C TYR A 360 3.27 -18.00 4.57
N TYR A 361 4.51 -18.12 5.02
CA TYR A 361 5.51 -17.06 4.94
C TYR A 361 6.53 -17.40 3.87
N CYS A 362 6.65 -16.54 2.87
CA CYS A 362 7.74 -16.57 1.90
C CYS A 362 8.77 -15.51 2.31
N ILE A 363 9.87 -15.98 2.90
CA ILE A 363 10.95 -15.10 3.39
C ILE A 363 12.01 -14.99 2.28
N THR A 364 12.19 -13.75 1.79
CA THR A 364 13.17 -13.42 0.73
C THR A 364 14.23 -12.47 1.28
N SER A 365 15.29 -12.20 0.52
CA SER A 365 16.26 -11.18 0.87
C SER A 365 15.83 -9.81 0.32
N ASP A 366 16.02 -8.76 1.12
CA ASP A 366 15.88 -7.37 0.66
C ASP A 366 17.16 -6.81 0.04
N GLN A 367 18.27 -7.57 0.10
CA GLN A 367 19.60 -7.17 -0.37
C GLN A 367 20.04 -7.90 -1.64
N ASP A 368 19.50 -9.09 -1.88
CA ASP A 368 19.95 -10.00 -2.93
C ASP A 368 18.75 -10.58 -3.69
N SER A 369 18.71 -10.35 -5.00
CA SER A 369 17.64 -10.80 -5.89
C SER A 369 17.85 -12.21 -6.46
N THR A 370 18.92 -12.92 -6.06
CA THR A 370 19.28 -14.25 -6.60
C THR A 370 18.14 -15.26 -6.53
N PHE A 371 17.31 -15.16 -5.49
CA PHE A 371 16.19 -16.08 -5.26
C PHE A 371 14.81 -15.48 -5.61
N ASP A 372 14.75 -14.30 -6.21
CA ASP A 372 13.47 -13.62 -6.56
C ASP A 372 12.60 -14.51 -7.45
N PHE A 373 13.20 -15.29 -8.35
CA PHE A 373 12.43 -16.17 -9.22
C PHE A 373 11.73 -17.30 -8.46
N LEU A 374 12.31 -17.84 -7.38
CA LEU A 374 11.67 -18.87 -6.55
C LEU A 374 10.48 -18.31 -5.77
N SER A 375 10.61 -17.12 -5.20
CA SER A 375 9.49 -16.45 -4.53
C SER A 375 8.39 -16.06 -5.51
N SER A 376 8.75 -15.56 -6.69
CA SER A 376 7.79 -15.28 -7.77
C SER A 376 7.06 -16.54 -8.24
N LEU A 377 7.80 -17.65 -8.38
CA LEU A 377 7.23 -18.95 -8.74
C LEU A 377 6.24 -19.40 -7.67
N PHE A 378 6.64 -19.38 -6.40
CA PHE A 378 5.79 -19.73 -5.27
C PHE A 378 4.49 -18.93 -5.25
N LEU A 379 4.58 -17.59 -5.30
CA LEU A 379 3.42 -16.71 -5.29
C LEU A 379 2.55 -16.89 -6.55
N SER A 380 3.17 -17.08 -7.73
CA SER A 380 2.43 -17.28 -8.98
C SER A 380 1.61 -18.57 -8.94
N PHE A 381 2.21 -19.65 -8.42
CA PHE A 381 1.53 -20.96 -8.31
C PHE A 381 0.46 -20.97 -7.22
N ILE A 382 0.65 -20.25 -6.10
CA ILE A 382 -0.41 -20.07 -5.10
C ILE A 382 -1.67 -19.50 -5.73
N PHE A 383 -1.57 -18.41 -6.52
CA PHE A 383 -2.74 -17.86 -7.20
C PHE A 383 -3.36 -18.85 -8.17
N ILE A 384 -2.55 -19.56 -8.98
CA ILE A 384 -3.05 -20.52 -9.96
C ILE A 384 -3.77 -21.66 -9.26
N LYS A 385 -3.16 -22.26 -8.24
CA LYS A 385 -3.71 -23.42 -7.53
C LYS A 385 -4.98 -23.07 -6.75
N LEU A 386 -4.99 -21.96 -6.03
CA LEU A 386 -6.17 -21.52 -5.29
C LEU A 386 -7.34 -21.17 -6.20
N VAL A 387 -7.09 -20.49 -7.34
CA VAL A 387 -8.15 -20.18 -8.32
C VAL A 387 -8.69 -21.45 -8.94
N ARG A 388 -7.84 -22.39 -9.36
CA ARG A 388 -8.29 -23.68 -9.91
C ARG A 388 -9.04 -24.51 -8.88
N PHE A 389 -8.54 -24.58 -7.65
CA PHE A 389 -9.22 -25.27 -6.55
C PHE A 389 -10.63 -24.68 -6.32
N ALA A 390 -10.76 -23.34 -6.32
CA ALA A 390 -12.05 -22.68 -6.21
C ALA A 390 -12.98 -23.04 -7.38
N ASP A 391 -12.49 -22.92 -8.62
CA ASP A 391 -13.30 -23.11 -9.83
C ASP A 391 -13.71 -24.57 -10.06
N GLU A 392 -12.82 -25.53 -9.80
CA GLU A 392 -13.02 -26.95 -10.13
C GLU A 392 -13.64 -27.74 -8.98
N ARG A 393 -13.36 -27.37 -7.71
CA ARG A 393 -13.66 -28.25 -6.56
C ARG A 393 -14.51 -27.59 -5.46
N CYS A 394 -14.77 -26.27 -5.55
CA CYS A 394 -15.53 -25.60 -4.51
C CYS A 394 -16.94 -25.20 -4.97
N PRO A 395 -17.97 -25.37 -4.15
CA PRO A 395 -19.32 -24.94 -4.46
C PRO A 395 -19.38 -23.42 -4.74
N GLY A 396 -19.99 -23.06 -5.88
CA GLY A 396 -20.13 -21.65 -6.28
C GLY A 396 -18.81 -20.95 -6.66
N GLY A 397 -17.74 -21.70 -6.92
CA GLY A 397 -16.44 -21.16 -7.34
C GLY A 397 -15.73 -20.33 -6.25
N ARG A 398 -16.01 -20.58 -4.96
CA ARG A 398 -15.46 -19.82 -3.83
C ARG A 398 -14.75 -20.73 -2.85
N LEU A 399 -13.58 -20.28 -2.40
CA LEU A 399 -12.83 -21.00 -1.37
C LEU A 399 -13.64 -21.08 -0.07
N PRO A 400 -13.66 -22.24 0.60
CA PRO A 400 -14.25 -22.43 1.93
C PRO A 400 -13.63 -21.50 3.00
N VAL A 401 -12.32 -21.31 2.94
CA VAL A 401 -11.59 -20.36 3.77
C VAL A 401 -11.07 -19.24 2.89
N PRO A 402 -11.46 -17.97 3.12
CA PRO A 402 -10.92 -16.84 2.37
C PRO A 402 -9.41 -16.73 2.55
N VAL A 403 -8.70 -16.33 1.50
CA VAL A 403 -7.23 -16.19 1.52
C VAL A 403 -6.85 -14.73 1.27
N HIS A 404 -5.97 -14.19 2.11
CA HIS A 404 -5.38 -12.87 1.90
C HIS A 404 -3.89 -12.98 1.61
N VAL A 405 -3.46 -12.41 0.49
CA VAL A 405 -2.04 -12.33 0.11
C VAL A 405 -1.50 -10.97 0.54
N LEU A 406 -0.58 -10.97 1.50
CA LEU A 406 0.08 -9.76 2.01
C LEU A 406 1.48 -9.68 1.42
N GLY A 407 1.66 -8.85 0.39
CA GLY A 407 2.99 -8.59 -0.19
C GLY A 407 3.66 -7.42 0.51
N GLU A 408 4.35 -7.68 1.63
CA GLU A 408 5.22 -6.66 2.25
C GLU A 408 6.45 -6.48 1.36
N GLU A 409 6.73 -5.25 0.95
CA GLU A 409 7.76 -4.94 -0.06
C GLU A 409 7.59 -5.77 -1.35
N LEU A 410 6.38 -5.72 -1.95
CA LEU A 410 6.06 -6.53 -3.13
C LEU A 410 7.10 -6.46 -4.24
N CYS A 411 7.82 -5.34 -4.34
CA CYS A 411 8.91 -5.16 -5.31
C CYS A 411 10.14 -6.05 -5.02
N ALA A 412 10.32 -6.54 -3.80
CA ALA A 412 11.40 -7.44 -3.40
C ALA A 412 11.05 -8.93 -3.52
N CYS A 413 9.83 -9.27 -3.93
CA CYS A 413 9.37 -10.66 -4.01
C CYS A 413 9.46 -11.25 -5.44
N GLY A 414 10.25 -10.67 -6.34
CA GLY A 414 10.22 -11.01 -7.75
C GLY A 414 8.93 -10.53 -8.46
N THR A 415 8.84 -10.79 -9.75
CA THR A 415 7.67 -10.38 -10.55
C THR A 415 6.63 -11.49 -10.57
N ILE A 416 5.47 -11.26 -9.95
CA ILE A 416 4.34 -12.18 -10.08
C ILE A 416 3.78 -12.04 -11.50
N ILE A 417 3.92 -13.09 -12.30
CA ILE A 417 3.52 -13.06 -13.71
C ILE A 417 2.01 -12.84 -13.83
N ASP A 418 1.61 -11.94 -14.74
CA ASP A 418 0.21 -11.56 -15.02
C ASP A 418 -0.56 -11.11 -13.76
N LEU A 419 0.12 -10.43 -12.82
CA LEU A 419 -0.53 -9.96 -11.58
C LEU A 419 -1.72 -9.04 -11.87
N SER A 420 -1.64 -8.18 -12.90
CA SER A 420 -2.74 -7.29 -13.28
C SER A 420 -4.02 -8.06 -13.63
N ARG A 421 -3.88 -9.19 -14.34
CA ARG A 421 -5.01 -10.10 -14.64
C ARG A 421 -5.45 -10.89 -13.42
N LYS A 422 -4.51 -11.43 -12.65
CA LYS A 422 -4.81 -12.20 -11.44
C LYS A 422 -5.63 -11.38 -10.45
N ILE A 423 -5.19 -10.16 -10.11
CA ILE A 423 -5.84 -9.29 -9.13
C ILE A 423 -7.28 -8.90 -9.53
N SER A 424 -7.59 -8.86 -10.82
CA SER A 424 -8.92 -8.51 -11.31
C SER A 424 -9.97 -9.63 -11.11
N VAL A 425 -9.53 -10.89 -11.02
CA VAL A 425 -10.43 -12.06 -10.99
C VAL A 425 -10.50 -12.75 -9.62
N ILE A 426 -9.53 -12.53 -8.73
CA ILE A 426 -9.41 -13.29 -7.47
C ILE A 426 -10.54 -13.02 -6.47
N ARG A 427 -11.17 -11.83 -6.51
CA ARG A 427 -12.27 -11.45 -5.61
C ARG A 427 -13.40 -12.48 -5.60
N SER A 428 -13.83 -12.94 -6.78
CA SER A 428 -14.95 -13.87 -6.90
C SER A 428 -14.65 -15.26 -6.28
N ARG A 429 -13.36 -15.58 -6.08
CA ARG A 429 -12.88 -16.83 -5.45
C ARG A 429 -12.59 -16.68 -3.95
N SER A 430 -12.98 -15.56 -3.33
CA SER A 430 -12.68 -15.24 -1.93
C SER A 430 -11.18 -15.07 -1.66
N ILE A 431 -10.43 -14.59 -2.65
CA ILE A 431 -9.02 -14.25 -2.53
C ILE A 431 -8.89 -12.72 -2.62
N SER A 432 -8.03 -12.15 -1.80
CA SER A 432 -7.71 -10.72 -1.81
C SER A 432 -6.22 -10.49 -1.62
N MET A 433 -5.73 -9.29 -1.99
CA MET A 433 -4.30 -8.96 -1.91
C MET A 433 -4.07 -7.56 -1.38
N SER A 434 -3.06 -7.41 -0.52
CA SER A 434 -2.47 -6.13 -0.15
C SER A 434 -1.11 -5.97 -0.81
N CYS A 435 -1.00 -4.99 -1.72
CA CYS A 435 0.23 -4.61 -2.38
C CYS A 435 0.89 -3.49 -1.56
N VAL A 436 1.92 -3.84 -0.77
CA VAL A 436 2.67 -2.86 0.03
C VAL A 436 4.01 -2.59 -0.64
N PHE A 437 4.34 -1.33 -0.86
CA PHE A 437 5.58 -0.93 -1.53
C PHE A 437 6.08 0.43 -1.04
N GLN A 438 7.37 0.72 -1.26
CA GLN A 438 8.00 1.92 -0.72
C GLN A 438 7.70 3.17 -1.55
N ASN A 439 7.81 3.04 -2.87
CA ASN A 439 7.64 4.12 -3.82
C ASN A 439 7.06 3.62 -5.14
N LEU A 440 6.47 4.53 -5.87
CA LEU A 440 5.81 4.22 -7.14
C LEU A 440 6.84 3.87 -8.24
N GLY A 441 8.03 4.48 -8.22
CA GLY A 441 9.07 4.21 -9.22
C GLY A 441 9.54 2.76 -9.20
N GLY A 442 9.78 2.20 -8.01
CA GLY A 442 10.12 0.78 -7.85
C GLY A 442 8.99 -0.14 -8.33
N PHE A 443 7.74 0.25 -8.06
CA PHE A 443 6.58 -0.51 -8.51
C PHE A 443 6.39 -0.46 -10.03
N GLN A 444 6.62 0.70 -10.67
CA GLN A 444 6.61 0.86 -12.13
C GLN A 444 7.70 0.04 -12.81
N ASN A 445 8.90 0.00 -12.23
CA ASN A 445 9.99 -0.80 -12.75
C ASN A 445 9.70 -2.31 -12.68
N ARG A 446 9.06 -2.76 -11.61
CA ARG A 446 8.70 -4.17 -11.43
C ARG A 446 7.52 -4.61 -12.32
N TYR A 447 6.56 -3.72 -12.56
CA TYR A 447 5.37 -3.94 -13.38
C TYR A 447 5.27 -2.87 -14.49
N PRO A 448 6.11 -2.96 -15.55
CA PRO A 448 6.21 -1.97 -16.63
C PRO A 448 4.97 -1.96 -17.53
N TYR A 449 4.97 -1.13 -18.55
CA TYR A 449 3.94 -1.04 -19.62
C TYR A 449 2.51 -0.86 -19.09
N ASN A 450 2.33 0.07 -18.12
CA ASN A 450 1.03 0.37 -17.48
C ASN A 450 0.42 -0.77 -16.63
N GLN A 451 1.07 -1.91 -16.49
CA GLN A 451 0.59 -2.99 -15.61
C GLN A 451 0.41 -2.51 -14.16
N TRP A 452 1.30 -1.65 -13.69
CA TRP A 452 1.18 -1.03 -12.36
C TRP A 452 -0.11 -0.23 -12.20
N GLN A 453 -0.57 0.48 -13.25
CA GLN A 453 -1.83 1.24 -13.21
C GLN A 453 -3.04 0.30 -13.13
N GLU A 454 -3.01 -0.81 -13.87
CA GLU A 454 -4.04 -1.83 -13.83
C GLU A 454 -4.13 -2.47 -12.44
N ILE A 455 -2.98 -2.78 -11.81
CA ILE A 455 -2.91 -3.33 -10.47
C ILE A 455 -3.51 -2.34 -9.46
N LEU A 456 -3.07 -1.08 -9.48
CA LEU A 456 -3.60 -0.04 -8.59
C LEU A 456 -5.07 0.28 -8.85
N GLY A 457 -5.50 0.22 -10.12
CA GLY A 457 -6.92 0.37 -10.51
C GLY A 457 -7.83 -0.73 -9.95
N ASN A 458 -7.27 -1.91 -9.67
CA ASN A 458 -7.95 -3.02 -9.00
C ASN A 458 -7.87 -2.98 -7.46
N CYS A 459 -7.33 -1.91 -6.87
CA CYS A 459 -7.35 -1.67 -5.43
C CYS A 459 -8.37 -0.57 -5.11
N ASP A 460 -9.55 -0.95 -4.62
CA ASP A 460 -10.63 -0.01 -4.29
C ASP A 460 -10.26 0.94 -3.15
N VAL A 461 -9.36 0.52 -2.27
CA VAL A 461 -8.83 1.30 -1.16
C VAL A 461 -7.32 1.40 -1.29
N GLN A 462 -6.81 2.62 -1.23
CA GLN A 462 -5.37 2.90 -1.25
C GLN A 462 -5.00 3.66 0.03
N LEU A 463 -4.02 3.15 0.77
CA LEU A 463 -3.54 3.72 2.02
C LEU A 463 -2.15 4.34 1.81
N PHE A 464 -2.06 5.65 1.98
CA PHE A 464 -0.79 6.37 1.88
C PHE A 464 -0.26 6.70 3.26
N LEU A 465 0.92 6.17 3.58
CA LEU A 465 1.60 6.33 4.87
C LEU A 465 2.77 7.31 4.83
N GLY A 466 3.04 7.91 3.67
CA GLY A 466 4.13 8.86 3.46
C GLY A 466 5.11 8.41 2.38
N CYS A 467 5.73 9.38 1.72
CA CYS A 467 6.77 9.15 0.69
C CYS A 467 7.89 10.16 0.84
N THR A 468 9.02 9.89 0.18
CA THR A 468 10.18 10.78 0.11
C THR A 468 10.54 11.15 -1.33
N ASP A 469 9.87 10.54 -2.30
CA ASP A 469 10.13 10.77 -3.73
C ASP A 469 9.03 11.61 -4.39
N PRO A 470 9.40 12.49 -5.34
CA PRO A 470 8.47 13.38 -6.02
C PRO A 470 7.43 12.64 -6.87
N LEU A 471 7.78 11.49 -7.46
CA LEU A 471 6.88 10.74 -8.36
C LEU A 471 5.67 10.20 -7.58
N THR A 472 5.91 9.58 -6.42
CA THR A 472 4.84 9.12 -5.54
C THR A 472 4.04 10.29 -5.00
N ALA A 473 4.72 11.38 -4.60
CA ALA A 473 4.04 12.57 -4.06
C ALA A 473 3.12 13.22 -5.11
N ASP A 474 3.55 13.35 -6.37
CA ASP A 474 2.72 13.91 -7.44
C ASP A 474 1.52 13.02 -7.76
N TYR A 475 1.73 11.70 -7.81
CA TYR A 475 0.64 10.74 -8.01
C TYR A 475 -0.41 10.85 -6.91
N ILE A 476 -0.01 10.84 -5.64
CA ILE A 476 -0.94 10.99 -4.50
C ILE A 476 -1.61 12.37 -4.52
N SER A 477 -0.87 13.43 -4.78
CA SER A 477 -1.41 14.79 -4.93
C SER A 477 -2.50 14.84 -6.01
N ALA A 478 -2.26 14.22 -7.18
CA ALA A 478 -3.27 14.12 -8.23
C ALA A 478 -4.51 13.33 -7.79
N ARG A 479 -4.33 12.27 -7.00
CA ARG A 479 -5.42 11.43 -6.45
C ARG A 479 -6.26 12.16 -5.39
N THR A 480 -5.73 13.17 -4.72
CA THR A 480 -6.52 14.00 -3.78
C THR A 480 -7.55 14.88 -4.48
N GLY A 481 -7.41 15.08 -5.80
CA GLY A 481 -8.33 15.87 -6.62
C GLY A 481 -8.04 17.36 -6.59
N GLU A 482 -8.88 18.12 -7.30
CA GLU A 482 -8.76 19.56 -7.47
C GLU A 482 -9.87 20.30 -6.72
N VAL A 483 -9.52 21.47 -6.23
CA VAL A 483 -10.40 22.34 -5.45
C VAL A 483 -10.33 23.77 -5.96
N SER A 484 -11.47 24.47 -5.91
CA SER A 484 -11.56 25.89 -6.19
C SER A 484 -11.19 26.69 -4.94
N ILE A 485 -10.29 27.63 -5.06
CA ILE A 485 -9.85 28.51 -3.97
C ILE A 485 -10.15 29.96 -4.33
N ASN A 486 -10.42 30.80 -3.31
CA ASN A 486 -10.51 32.23 -3.48
C ASN A 486 -9.11 32.83 -3.47
N VAL A 487 -8.77 33.56 -4.53
CA VAL A 487 -7.49 34.26 -4.68
C VAL A 487 -7.74 35.75 -4.70
N THR A 488 -7.12 36.47 -3.78
CA THR A 488 -7.17 37.93 -3.71
C THR A 488 -5.82 38.51 -4.09
N SER A 489 -5.81 39.34 -5.12
CA SER A 489 -4.61 40.08 -5.53
C SER A 489 -4.79 41.56 -5.18
N THR A 490 -3.84 42.10 -4.41
CA THR A 490 -3.84 43.53 -4.02
C THR A 490 -2.71 44.24 -4.77
N ALA A 491 -3.06 45.18 -5.64
CA ALA A 491 -2.10 46.03 -6.31
C ALA A 491 -2.07 47.40 -5.62
N LYS A 492 -0.87 47.83 -5.20
CA LYS A 492 -0.61 49.16 -4.63
C LYS A 492 0.18 49.96 -5.65
N GLN A 493 -0.39 51.06 -6.13
CA GLN A 493 0.33 51.99 -7.01
C GLN A 493 1.17 52.97 -6.13
N LEU A 494 2.46 52.80 -6.16
CA LEU A 494 3.40 53.71 -5.52
C LEU A 494 3.80 54.82 -6.51
N GLY A 495 3.11 55.94 -6.47
CA GLY A 495 3.47 57.12 -7.25
C GLY A 495 4.62 57.90 -6.59
N THR A 496 5.83 57.85 -7.17
CA THR A 496 7.05 58.45 -6.60
C THR A 496 7.12 59.99 -6.75
N TRP A 497 6.21 60.62 -7.53
CA TRP A 497 6.33 62.05 -7.90
C TRP A 497 5.03 62.86 -7.90
N ARG A 498 3.95 62.42 -7.24
CA ARG A 498 2.71 63.23 -7.13
C ARG A 498 2.49 63.68 -5.67
N VAL A 499 2.77 64.93 -5.42
CA VAL A 499 2.61 65.61 -4.12
C VAL A 499 1.14 65.85 -3.74
N SER A 500 0.16 65.50 -4.62
CA SER A 500 -1.24 65.87 -4.45
C SER A 500 -2.22 64.76 -4.06
N ASN A 501 -1.80 63.49 -3.99
CA ASN A 501 -2.73 62.43 -3.58
C ASN A 501 -2.20 61.68 -2.34
N TYR A 502 -2.73 62.07 -1.19
CA TYR A 502 -2.43 61.49 0.13
C TYR A 502 -3.06 60.13 0.36
N THR A 503 -3.85 59.62 -0.58
CA THR A 503 -4.46 58.27 -0.49
C THR A 503 -3.83 57.36 -1.51
N PRO A 504 -3.10 56.30 -1.08
CA PRO A 504 -2.61 55.27 -2.02
C PRO A 504 -3.82 54.57 -2.64
N GLU A 505 -3.83 54.50 -3.97
CA GLU A 505 -4.83 53.71 -4.69
C GLU A 505 -4.56 52.20 -4.49
N TYR A 506 -5.43 51.56 -3.75
CA TYR A 506 -5.45 50.13 -3.60
C TYR A 506 -6.46 49.55 -4.59
N ARG A 507 -6.00 48.65 -5.46
CA ARG A 507 -6.87 47.85 -6.28
C ARG A 507 -6.87 46.44 -5.75
N GLU A 508 -7.99 45.99 -5.26
CA GLU A 508 -8.20 44.61 -4.85
C GLU A 508 -9.00 43.87 -5.93
N THR A 509 -8.44 42.79 -6.43
CA THR A 509 -9.10 41.91 -7.41
C THR A 509 -9.27 40.54 -6.78
N SER A 510 -10.50 40.13 -6.56
CA SER A 510 -10.82 38.78 -6.09
C SER A 510 -11.24 37.90 -7.26
N GLY A 511 -10.76 36.67 -7.29
CA GLY A 511 -11.07 35.68 -8.31
C GLY A 511 -11.05 34.28 -7.73
N VAL A 512 -11.50 33.30 -8.54
CA VAL A 512 -11.43 31.88 -8.18
C VAL A 512 -10.22 31.27 -8.89
N GLY A 513 -9.37 30.59 -8.15
CA GLY A 513 -8.20 29.89 -8.63
C GLY A 513 -8.39 28.37 -8.55
N ARG A 514 -7.57 27.63 -9.29
CA ARG A 514 -7.48 26.16 -9.29
C ARG A 514 -6.30 25.74 -8.42
N ARG A 515 -6.50 24.73 -7.56
CA ARG A 515 -5.47 24.12 -6.76
C ARG A 515 -5.76 22.64 -6.54
N ARG A 516 -4.72 21.80 -6.46
CA ARG A 516 -4.90 20.44 -5.91
C ARG A 516 -5.22 20.54 -4.42
N LEU A 517 -6.08 19.66 -3.91
CA LEU A 517 -6.47 19.63 -2.48
C LEU A 517 -5.22 19.53 -1.59
N MET A 518 -4.29 18.63 -1.94
CA MET A 518 -2.93 18.60 -1.41
C MET A 518 -1.94 18.76 -2.55
N THR A 519 -1.05 19.73 -2.45
CA THR A 519 0.06 19.91 -3.40
C THR A 519 1.14 18.85 -3.16
N MET A 520 2.02 18.64 -4.14
CA MET A 520 3.11 17.67 -4.05
C MET A 520 4.00 17.92 -2.81
N ASP A 521 4.31 19.17 -2.51
CA ASP A 521 5.13 19.55 -1.36
C ASP A 521 4.40 19.34 -0.01
N GLU A 522 3.08 19.51 0.03
CA GLU A 522 2.26 19.18 1.21
C GLU A 522 2.21 17.68 1.47
N VAL A 523 2.15 16.88 0.40
CA VAL A 523 2.23 15.41 0.50
C VAL A 523 3.59 14.97 1.03
N LEU A 524 4.69 15.56 0.53
CA LEU A 524 6.06 15.27 1.00
C LEU A 524 6.29 15.66 2.46
N ARG A 525 5.62 16.73 2.92
CA ARG A 525 5.73 17.25 4.30
C ARG A 525 4.63 16.75 5.23
N MET A 526 3.86 15.75 4.81
CA MET A 526 2.82 15.17 5.66
C MET A 526 3.42 14.62 6.96
N ASP A 527 2.73 14.87 8.07
CA ASP A 527 3.16 14.39 9.39
C ASP A 527 3.33 12.86 9.38
N ILE A 528 4.41 12.39 10.04
CA ILE A 528 4.77 10.97 10.10
C ILE A 528 3.69 10.11 10.78
N ASP A 529 2.84 10.69 11.61
CA ASP A 529 1.76 10.01 12.31
C ASP A 529 0.42 10.07 11.57
N LYS A 530 0.35 10.82 10.45
CA LYS A 530 -0.84 10.92 9.60
C LYS A 530 -0.77 9.95 8.41
N ALA A 531 -1.95 9.56 7.94
CA ALA A 531 -2.13 8.76 6.74
C ALA A 531 -3.30 9.29 5.91
N LEU A 532 -3.29 9.00 4.60
CA LEU A 532 -4.41 9.29 3.72
C LEU A 532 -5.05 7.99 3.25
N VAL A 533 -6.35 7.91 3.38
CA VAL A 533 -7.18 6.83 2.84
C VAL A 533 -7.87 7.33 1.59
N ILE A 534 -7.52 6.76 0.45
CA ILE A 534 -8.11 7.06 -0.86
C ILE A 534 -9.07 5.93 -1.20
N ILE A 535 -10.36 6.26 -1.31
CA ILE A 535 -11.44 5.30 -1.55
C ILE A 535 -12.04 5.57 -2.92
N ARG A 536 -12.32 4.51 -3.69
CA ARG A 536 -12.95 4.63 -5.00
C ARG A 536 -14.31 5.36 -4.89
N GLY A 537 -14.47 6.45 -5.65
CA GLY A 537 -15.72 7.24 -5.73
C GLY A 537 -16.00 8.12 -4.51
N LYS A 538 -15.03 8.32 -3.64
CA LYS A 538 -15.15 9.20 -2.46
C LYS A 538 -14.00 10.21 -2.41
N ASN A 539 -14.18 11.27 -1.66
CA ASN A 539 -13.12 12.18 -1.28
C ASN A 539 -12.06 11.48 -0.42
N VAL A 540 -10.92 12.09 -0.25
CA VAL A 540 -9.81 11.55 0.55
C VAL A 540 -10.10 11.73 2.05
N LEU A 541 -9.73 10.72 2.86
CA LEU A 541 -9.83 10.80 4.32
C LEU A 541 -8.42 10.92 4.93
N GLU A 542 -8.18 11.94 5.74
CA GLU A 542 -6.97 12.05 6.58
C GLU A 542 -7.25 11.35 7.92
N VAL A 543 -6.37 10.43 8.32
CA VAL A 543 -6.48 9.65 9.56
C VAL A 543 -5.15 9.65 10.30
N ASP A 544 -5.17 9.36 11.59
CA ASP A 544 -3.98 9.03 12.36
C ASP A 544 -3.60 7.57 12.14
N LYS A 545 -2.29 7.27 12.08
CA LYS A 545 -1.80 5.90 11.98
C LYS A 545 -2.13 5.12 13.23
N TYR A 546 -2.76 3.98 13.09
CA TYR A 546 -3.06 3.09 14.20
C TYR A 546 -1.91 2.10 14.40
N ASP A 547 -1.09 2.30 15.44
CA ASP A 547 0.01 1.40 15.74
C ASP A 547 -0.52 0.08 16.33
N TYR A 548 -0.01 -1.06 15.85
CA TYR A 548 -0.45 -2.38 16.31
C TYR A 548 -0.30 -2.60 17.82
N SER A 549 0.60 -1.87 18.50
CA SER A 549 0.75 -1.96 19.95
C SER A 549 -0.50 -1.52 20.72
N GLN A 550 -1.36 -0.71 20.08
CA GLN A 550 -2.68 -0.33 20.61
C GLN A 550 -3.73 -1.43 20.42
N HIS A 551 -3.46 -2.41 19.55
CA HIS A 551 -4.38 -3.51 19.29
C HIS A 551 -4.42 -4.46 20.51
N PRO A 552 -5.59 -4.87 21.03
CA PRO A 552 -5.70 -5.71 22.22
C PRO A 552 -4.97 -7.04 22.11
N GLU A 553 -4.95 -7.65 20.93
CA GLU A 553 -4.25 -8.91 20.66
C GLU A 553 -2.73 -8.75 20.59
N ALA A 554 -2.18 -7.53 20.50
CA ALA A 554 -0.73 -7.29 20.46
C ALA A 554 -0.01 -7.84 21.70
N LYS A 555 -0.68 -7.86 22.86
CA LYS A 555 -0.13 -8.42 24.09
C LYS A 555 0.12 -9.94 24.03
N LYS A 556 -0.47 -10.62 23.05
CA LYS A 556 -0.31 -12.06 22.83
C LYS A 556 0.78 -12.39 21.81
N LEU A 557 1.34 -11.38 21.13
CA LEU A 557 2.45 -11.56 20.22
C LEU A 557 3.69 -11.97 21.00
N ARG A 558 4.37 -13.01 20.50
CA ARG A 558 5.63 -13.50 21.03
C ARG A 558 6.60 -13.69 19.87
N ASP A 559 7.78 -13.10 19.99
CA ASP A 559 8.78 -13.19 18.95
C ASP A 559 9.30 -14.64 18.83
N SER A 560 9.43 -15.11 17.59
CA SER A 560 9.96 -16.43 17.24
C SER A 560 10.89 -16.27 16.04
N LYS A 561 12.21 -16.46 16.23
CA LYS A 561 13.17 -16.26 15.16
C LYS A 561 12.95 -17.22 14.00
N ALA A 562 13.02 -16.72 12.77
CA ALA A 562 12.93 -17.54 11.56
C ALA A 562 14.04 -18.60 11.48
N SER A 563 15.24 -18.27 12.00
CA SER A 563 16.38 -19.19 12.10
C SER A 563 16.19 -20.33 13.12
N ALA A 564 15.19 -20.23 13.99
CA ALA A 564 14.85 -21.28 14.96
C ALA A 564 13.81 -22.28 14.43
N HIS A 565 13.25 -22.03 13.23
CA HIS A 565 12.30 -22.96 12.62
C HIS A 565 13.00 -24.26 12.22
N ILE A 566 12.42 -25.38 12.64
CA ILE A 566 12.93 -26.71 12.29
C ILE A 566 11.88 -27.37 11.37
N PRO A 567 12.13 -27.48 10.06
CA PRO A 567 11.25 -28.11 9.11
C PRO A 567 11.14 -29.62 9.35
N GLU A 568 10.08 -30.24 8.86
CA GLU A 568 9.81 -31.65 9.08
C GLU A 568 10.87 -32.56 8.44
N TRP A 569 11.30 -32.22 7.22
CA TRP A 569 12.36 -32.96 6.53
C TRP A 569 13.66 -33.04 7.36
N ARG A 570 14.00 -31.98 8.08
CA ARG A 570 15.19 -31.93 8.93
C ARG A 570 15.01 -32.78 10.19
N ARG A 571 13.81 -32.80 10.78
CA ARG A 571 13.47 -33.69 11.91
C ARG A 571 13.57 -35.16 11.49
N GLN A 572 13.05 -35.51 10.31
CA GLN A 572 13.12 -36.86 9.74
C GLN A 572 14.56 -37.30 9.46
N MET A 573 15.42 -36.40 8.95
CA MET A 573 16.84 -36.69 8.77
C MET A 573 17.55 -36.94 10.09
N ALA A 574 17.30 -36.12 11.10
CA ALA A 574 17.87 -36.29 12.42
C ALA A 574 17.43 -37.60 13.09
N SER A 575 16.20 -38.08 12.83
CA SER A 575 15.69 -39.36 13.35
C SER A 575 16.25 -40.59 12.59
N ARG A 576 16.72 -40.43 11.35
CA ARG A 576 17.35 -41.47 10.53
C ARG A 576 18.86 -41.57 10.71
N ALA A 577 19.52 -40.51 11.17
CA ALA A 577 20.89 -40.55 11.64
C ALA A 577 20.91 -41.43 12.90
N ASP A 578 21.62 -42.58 12.81
CA ASP A 578 21.62 -43.72 13.73
C ASP A 578 21.30 -43.40 15.19
N PRO A 579 20.55 -44.28 15.88
CA PRO A 579 20.47 -44.22 17.33
C PRO A 579 21.90 -44.25 17.88
N PRO A 580 22.26 -43.41 18.90
CA PRO A 580 23.59 -43.43 19.46
C PRO A 580 23.92 -44.87 19.81
N ALA A 581 25.07 -45.38 19.29
CA ALA A 581 25.53 -46.70 19.57
C ALA A 581 25.37 -46.98 21.09
N PRO A 582 24.79 -48.13 21.50
CA PRO A 582 24.57 -48.40 22.88
C PRO A 582 25.87 -48.17 23.64
N SER A 583 25.86 -47.26 24.62
CA SER A 583 27.01 -46.95 25.44
C SER A 583 27.62 -48.28 25.94
N PRO A 584 28.94 -48.52 25.78
CA PRO A 584 29.53 -49.78 26.20
C PRO A 584 29.16 -49.98 27.67
N GLN A 585 28.42 -51.05 27.94
CA GLN A 585 28.05 -51.41 29.30
C GLN A 585 29.34 -51.38 30.16
N ALA A 586 29.38 -50.51 31.13
CA ALA A 586 30.46 -50.40 32.08
C ALA A 586 30.70 -51.79 32.70
N LYS A 587 31.85 -52.44 32.33
CA LYS A 587 32.33 -53.64 32.97
C LYS A 587 32.43 -53.36 34.50
N PRO A 588 31.98 -54.25 35.37
CA PRO A 588 31.96 -54.01 36.81
C PRO A 588 33.40 -53.72 37.29
N VAL A 589 33.60 -52.55 37.90
CA VAL A 589 34.85 -52.12 38.50
C VAL A 589 35.13 -53.04 39.68
N ARG A 590 36.13 -53.90 39.58
CA ARG A 590 36.76 -54.66 40.65
C ARG A 590 37.28 -53.67 41.70
N LYS A 591 36.66 -53.65 42.91
CA LYS A 591 37.17 -52.90 44.08
C LYS A 591 38.58 -53.30 44.38
N ARG A 592 39.55 -52.43 44.13
CA ARG A 592 40.91 -52.55 44.69
C ARG A 592 40.97 -51.78 46.00
N HIS A 593 41.40 -52.52 47.05
CA HIS A 593 41.63 -52.02 48.40
C HIS A 593 42.59 -50.84 48.41
N ARG A 594 42.23 -49.79 49.12
CA ARG A 594 43.09 -48.67 49.53
C ARG A 594 44.10 -49.13 50.55
N LYS A 595 45.37 -48.75 50.43
CA LYS A 595 46.33 -48.54 51.52
C LYS A 595 46.73 -47.06 51.55
N PRO A 596 47.01 -46.51 52.75
CA PRO A 596 47.02 -45.08 52.98
C PRO A 596 48.40 -44.43 52.85
N ALA A 597 48.37 -43.18 52.51
CA ALA A 597 49.21 -42.02 52.80
C ALA A 597 50.68 -42.14 53.20
N ALA A 598 51.53 -41.41 52.53
CA ALA A 598 52.59 -40.62 53.19
C ALA A 598 52.91 -39.36 52.38
N GLN A 599 53.00 -38.30 53.13
CA GLN A 599 53.36 -36.93 52.81
C GLN A 599 54.70 -36.82 52.15
N GLN A 600 54.90 -35.85 51.26
CA GLN A 600 56.07 -34.96 51.38
C GLN A 600 55.86 -33.67 50.56
N LYS A 601 56.21 -32.64 51.28
CA LYS A 601 56.19 -31.21 51.03
C LYS A 601 57.33 -30.75 50.07
N ALA A 602 57.09 -29.53 49.60
CA ALA A 602 58.14 -28.48 49.32
C ALA A 602 58.90 -28.65 47.99
N ALA A 603 59.24 -27.67 47.25
CA ALA A 603 59.41 -26.25 47.47
C ALA A 603 59.57 -25.59 46.08
N GLU A 604 59.11 -24.39 45.99
CA GLU A 604 59.82 -23.16 45.59
C GLU A 604 60.21 -22.92 44.13
N GLU A 605 59.72 -21.79 43.73
CA GLU A 605 60.47 -20.65 43.14
C GLU A 605 61.01 -20.87 41.72
N GLY A 606 60.76 -20.01 40.84
CA GLY A 606 60.71 -18.57 40.72
C GLY A 606 61.19 -18.18 39.36
N THR A 607 60.82 -17.11 38.95
CA THR A 607 61.50 -16.06 38.16
C THR A 607 60.83 -15.66 36.85
N VAL A 608 60.21 -14.55 36.94
CA VAL A 608 60.16 -13.29 36.18
C VAL A 608 61.31 -13.05 35.19
N LYS A 609 60.95 -12.55 34.01
CA LYS A 609 61.56 -11.43 33.25
C LYS A 609 60.88 -11.31 31.88
N THR A 610 60.05 -10.31 31.65
CA THR A 610 60.24 -8.92 31.17
C THR A 610 61.17 -8.75 29.95
N ALA A 611 60.63 -8.04 29.03
CA ALA A 611 61.14 -6.96 28.18
C ALA A 611 60.76 -7.20 26.72
N SER A 612 60.04 -6.34 26.13
CA SER A 612 60.11 -4.93 25.71
C SER A 612 60.39 -4.79 24.22
N LYS A 613 59.52 -4.06 23.54
CA LYS A 613 59.78 -2.95 22.60
C LYS A 613 60.67 -3.21 21.39
N ASP A 614 60.27 -2.91 20.23
CA ASP A 614 60.31 -1.67 19.45
C ASP A 614 59.95 -1.94 18.00
N SER A 615 58.99 -1.24 17.49
CA SER A 615 59.02 -0.13 16.55
C SER A 615 59.65 -0.41 15.18
N ILE A 616 59.00 -0.06 14.12
CA ILE A 616 59.37 0.97 13.14
C ILE A 616 58.43 0.94 11.94
N MET A 617 57.73 2.06 11.80
CA MET A 617 57.27 2.69 10.60
C MET A 617 58.00 2.39 9.29
N THR A 618 57.24 2.32 8.19
CA THR A 618 57.48 3.21 7.03
C THR A 618 56.27 3.19 6.09
N LYS A 619 55.68 4.38 5.86
CA LYS A 619 55.05 4.78 4.58
C LYS A 619 56.13 5.17 3.57
N PRO A 620 55.88 5.07 2.25
CA PRO A 620 55.65 6.32 1.52
C PRO A 620 54.55 6.25 0.42
N LYS A 621 53.81 7.34 0.26
CA LYS A 621 53.66 8.26 -0.90
C LYS A 621 53.86 7.61 -2.29
N GLY A 622 52.90 7.64 -3.25
CA GLY A 622 52.15 8.77 -3.80
C GLY A 622 52.51 8.94 -5.27
N LYS A 623 51.51 9.11 -6.13
CA LYS A 623 51.45 9.83 -7.42
C LYS A 623 50.27 9.24 -8.18
N LYS A 624 49.21 9.93 -8.52
CA LYS A 624 48.90 10.98 -9.50
C LYS A 624 49.03 10.52 -10.95
N GLU A 625 47.91 10.79 -11.63
CA GLU A 625 47.73 11.05 -13.08
C GLU A 625 47.52 9.78 -13.93
N GLU A 626 46.47 9.59 -14.68
CA GLU A 626 45.52 10.46 -15.45
C GLU A 626 44.07 10.04 -15.30
#